data_e375f6e7f5f046d146eb63f306e197bc
#
_entry.id   e375f6e7f5f046d146eb63f306e197bc
#
_cell.length_a   1.000
_cell.length_b   1.000
_cell.length_c   1.000
_cell.angle_alpha   90.00
_cell.angle_beta   90.00
_cell.angle_gamma   90.00
#
_symmetry.space_group_name_H-M   'P 1'
#
loop_
_entity.id
_entity.type
_entity.pdbx_description
1 polymer ?
#
loop_
_entity_poly.entity_id
_entity_poly.type
_entity_poly.pdbx_seq_one_letter_code
_entity_poly.pdbx_strand_id
1 'polypeptide(L)'
;MGVQTHHREQVRQKIILSALQLFNRHGFTAASIDDIMAGAGMTRGGFYSYFQSKSELYAETISCFVTEKQEDIASSEKASDRAVTLLRDYLSHQQLDQLEASCPLIGLPNDVSRTDQSVREAQESALRMMVDTFERGMSPNGQPSRQVALSLTALCLGGMVLARAIEDRKLADELREATMTVALGLGHWG
;
A
#
# COMPACT_ATOMS: atom_id res chain seq x y z
N MET A 1 -34.77 -3.27 3.74
CA MET A 1 -33.51 -4.04 3.53
C MET A 1 -32.25 -3.16 3.43
N GLY A 2 -32.27 -1.93 2.89
CA GLY A 2 -31.08 -1.10 2.70
C GLY A 2 -30.33 -0.63 3.95
N VAL A 3 -31.00 -0.35 5.07
CA VAL A 3 -30.35 0.25 6.26
C VAL A 3 -29.45 -0.74 7.00
N GLN A 4 -29.84 -2.00 7.12
CA GLN A 4 -29.01 -3.03 7.78
C GLN A 4 -27.76 -3.38 6.96
N THR A 5 -27.88 -3.40 5.64
CA THR A 5 -26.75 -3.66 4.74
C THR A 5 -25.73 -2.53 4.81
N HIS A 6 -26.19 -1.28 4.83
CA HIS A 6 -25.33 -0.10 4.95
C HIS A 6 -24.60 -0.04 6.29
N HIS A 7 -25.28 -0.34 7.39
CA HIS A 7 -24.65 -0.40 8.71
C HIS A 7 -23.58 -1.51 8.80
N ARG A 8 -23.86 -2.69 8.24
CA ARG A 8 -22.89 -3.79 8.20
C ARG A 8 -21.64 -3.41 7.44
N GLU A 9 -21.78 -2.74 6.28
CA GLU A 9 -20.66 -2.27 5.49
C GLU A 9 -19.83 -1.20 6.22
N GLN A 10 -20.46 -0.26 6.89
CA GLN A 10 -19.76 0.73 7.71
C GLN A 10 -18.92 0.10 8.83
N VAL A 11 -19.46 -0.93 9.49
CA VAL A 11 -18.70 -1.66 10.51
C VAL A 11 -17.53 -2.41 9.89
N ARG A 12 -17.74 -3.04 8.73
CA ARG A 12 -16.71 -3.76 8.00
C ARG A 12 -15.54 -2.84 7.62
N GLN A 13 -15.84 -1.65 7.12
CA GLN A 13 -14.83 -0.63 6.80
C GLN A 13 -14.04 -0.17 8.03
N LYS A 14 -14.69 0.00 9.19
CA LYS A 14 -13.98 0.31 10.45
C LYS A 14 -12.99 -0.79 10.84
N ILE A 15 -13.36 -2.05 10.67
CA ILE A 15 -12.47 -3.18 10.97
C ILE A 15 -11.28 -3.16 10.00
N ILE A 16 -11.50 -2.92 8.70
CA ILE A 16 -10.44 -2.84 7.69
C ILE A 16 -9.46 -1.69 8.01
N LEU A 17 -9.96 -0.51 8.36
CA LEU A 17 -9.11 0.63 8.73
C LEU A 17 -8.28 0.36 9.99
N SER A 18 -8.89 -0.22 11.02
CA SER A 18 -8.17 -0.63 12.23
C SER A 18 -7.11 -1.69 11.92
N ALA A 19 -7.44 -2.65 11.04
CA ALA A 19 -6.51 -3.67 10.59
C ALA A 19 -5.32 -3.08 9.83
N LEU A 20 -5.57 -2.14 8.89
CA LEU A 20 -4.51 -1.44 8.15
C LEU A 20 -3.49 -0.80 9.10
N GLN A 21 -3.97 -0.04 10.08
CA GLN A 21 -3.12 0.64 11.05
C GLN A 21 -2.26 -0.34 11.86
N LEU A 22 -2.87 -1.40 12.38
CA LEU A 22 -2.19 -2.38 13.22
C LEU A 22 -1.24 -3.28 12.42
N PHE A 23 -1.61 -3.69 11.22
CA PHE A 23 -0.72 -4.44 10.34
C PHE A 23 0.49 -3.62 9.92
N ASN A 24 0.30 -2.35 9.58
CA ASN A 24 1.39 -1.47 9.23
C ASN A 24 2.32 -1.19 10.41
N ARG A 25 1.78 -1.09 11.62
CA ARG A 25 2.55 -0.78 12.84
C ARG A 25 3.28 -1.98 13.43
N HIS A 26 2.64 -3.13 13.47
CA HIS A 26 3.12 -4.30 14.21
C HIS A 26 3.45 -5.50 13.32
N GLY A 27 3.12 -5.44 12.03
CA GLY A 27 3.21 -6.57 11.12
C GLY A 27 2.03 -7.55 11.26
N PHE A 28 1.91 -8.44 10.28
CA PHE A 28 0.81 -9.42 10.25
C PHE A 28 0.80 -10.34 11.46
N THR A 29 1.96 -10.83 11.88
CA THR A 29 2.05 -11.84 12.95
C THR A 29 1.65 -11.26 14.30
N ALA A 30 2.16 -10.08 14.65
CA ALA A 30 1.97 -9.48 15.97
C ALA A 30 0.59 -8.80 16.15
N ALA A 31 -0.03 -8.28 15.08
CA ALA A 31 -1.37 -7.71 15.16
C ALA A 31 -2.40 -8.79 15.51
N SER A 32 -3.05 -8.68 16.68
CA SER A 32 -4.06 -9.64 17.11
C SER A 32 -5.46 -9.27 16.62
N ILE A 33 -6.33 -10.28 16.46
CA ILE A 33 -7.76 -10.05 16.15
C ILE A 33 -8.41 -9.21 17.26
N ASP A 34 -8.00 -9.41 18.52
CA ASP A 34 -8.53 -8.68 19.66
C ASP A 34 -8.25 -7.19 19.56
N ASP A 35 -6.99 -6.83 19.25
CA ASP A 35 -6.58 -5.42 19.11
C ASP A 35 -7.26 -4.77 17.90
N ILE A 36 -7.37 -5.49 16.78
CA ILE A 36 -8.06 -5.01 15.57
C ILE A 36 -9.53 -4.70 15.86
N MET A 37 -10.22 -5.62 16.51
CA MET A 37 -11.63 -5.44 16.84
C MET A 37 -11.83 -4.33 17.88
N ALA A 38 -10.96 -4.25 18.88
CA ALA A 38 -10.99 -3.16 19.87
C ALA A 38 -10.77 -1.79 19.20
N GLY A 39 -9.81 -1.66 18.27
CA GLY A 39 -9.57 -0.45 17.49
C GLY A 39 -10.77 -0.03 16.62
N ALA A 40 -11.56 -1.00 16.17
CA ALA A 40 -12.81 -0.75 15.44
C ALA A 40 -14.02 -0.44 16.38
N GLY A 41 -13.84 -0.45 17.72
CA GLY A 41 -14.90 -0.28 18.70
C GLY A 41 -15.81 -1.50 18.83
N MET A 42 -15.30 -2.71 18.51
CA MET A 42 -16.04 -3.96 18.48
C MET A 42 -15.44 -4.99 19.43
N THR A 43 -16.20 -6.02 19.77
CA THR A 43 -15.72 -7.18 20.53
C THR A 43 -15.18 -8.26 19.60
N ARG A 44 -14.21 -9.06 20.07
CA ARG A 44 -13.65 -10.21 19.34
C ARG A 44 -14.72 -11.14 18.78
N GLY A 45 -15.81 -11.39 19.54
CA GLY A 45 -16.88 -12.29 19.12
C GLY A 45 -17.58 -11.89 17.83
N GLY A 46 -17.53 -10.60 17.47
CA GLY A 46 -18.08 -10.09 16.20
C GLY A 46 -17.23 -10.39 14.97
N PHE A 47 -15.94 -10.71 15.12
CA PHE A 47 -15.00 -10.86 14.00
C PHE A 47 -15.50 -11.84 12.92
N TYR A 48 -15.86 -13.04 13.34
CA TYR A 48 -16.26 -14.11 12.41
C TYR A 48 -17.61 -13.87 11.71
N SER A 49 -18.33 -12.81 12.08
CA SER A 49 -19.50 -12.33 11.30
C SER A 49 -19.11 -11.52 10.05
N TYR A 50 -17.85 -11.06 9.97
CA TYR A 50 -17.36 -10.21 8.90
C TYR A 50 -16.24 -10.87 8.07
N PHE A 51 -15.36 -11.64 8.72
CA PHE A 51 -14.18 -12.26 8.10
C PHE A 51 -14.00 -13.69 8.62
N GLN A 52 -13.60 -14.61 7.75
CA GLN A 52 -13.37 -16.02 8.10
C GLN A 52 -12.03 -16.23 8.81
N SER A 53 -11.04 -15.37 8.49
CA SER A 53 -9.68 -15.46 9.03
C SER A 53 -8.99 -14.09 9.06
N LYS A 54 -7.90 -13.98 9.84
CA LYS A 54 -7.01 -12.81 9.84
C LYS A 54 -6.35 -12.61 8.47
N SER A 55 -6.06 -13.70 7.77
CA SER A 55 -5.50 -13.66 6.41
C SER A 55 -6.48 -13.06 5.40
N GLU A 56 -7.77 -13.44 5.47
CA GLU A 56 -8.82 -12.83 4.63
C GLU A 56 -8.94 -11.33 4.90
N LEU A 57 -9.02 -10.92 6.18
CA LEU A 57 -9.04 -9.51 6.54
C LEU A 57 -7.83 -8.76 5.99
N TYR A 58 -6.63 -9.36 6.09
CA TYR A 58 -5.41 -8.73 5.60
C TYR A 58 -5.41 -8.59 4.08
N ALA A 59 -5.76 -9.64 3.35
CA ALA A 59 -5.89 -9.60 1.88
C ALA A 59 -6.86 -8.50 1.45
N GLU A 60 -7.97 -8.37 2.15
CA GLU A 60 -8.96 -7.35 1.86
C GLU A 60 -8.50 -5.94 2.21
N THR A 61 -7.76 -5.77 3.32
CA THR A 61 -7.12 -4.50 3.68
C THR A 61 -6.20 -4.01 2.55
N ILE A 62 -5.40 -4.90 1.96
CA ILE A 62 -4.55 -4.59 0.82
C ILE A 62 -5.41 -4.21 -0.40
N SER A 63 -6.45 -4.98 -0.69
CA SER A 63 -7.32 -4.75 -1.85
C SER A 63 -8.07 -3.41 -1.75
N CYS A 64 -8.58 -3.05 -0.58
CA CYS A 64 -9.21 -1.75 -0.34
C CYS A 64 -8.21 -0.60 -0.56
N PHE A 65 -7.00 -0.71 -0.01
CA PHE A 65 -5.95 0.29 -0.21
C PHE A 65 -5.62 0.47 -1.70
N VAL A 66 -5.50 -0.61 -2.46
CA VAL A 66 -5.25 -0.57 -3.91
C VAL A 66 -6.37 0.14 -4.65
N THR A 67 -7.63 -0.16 -4.31
CA THR A 67 -8.81 0.46 -4.94
C THR A 67 -8.85 1.96 -4.67
N GLU A 68 -8.67 2.38 -3.42
CA GLU A 68 -8.63 3.80 -3.04
C GLU A 68 -7.50 4.53 -3.78
N LYS A 69 -6.30 3.93 -3.85
CA LYS A 69 -5.17 4.53 -4.59
C LYS A 69 -5.43 4.62 -6.09
N GLN A 70 -6.09 3.63 -6.68
CA GLN A 70 -6.48 3.69 -8.10
C GLN A 70 -7.47 4.83 -8.37
N GLU A 71 -8.43 5.04 -7.47
CA GLU A 71 -9.39 6.14 -7.58
C GLU A 71 -8.70 7.50 -7.44
N ASP A 72 -7.79 7.67 -6.46
CA ASP A 72 -7.00 8.89 -6.25
C ASP A 72 -6.21 9.26 -7.51
N ILE A 73 -5.43 8.33 -8.05
CA ILE A 73 -4.61 8.59 -9.23
C ILE A 73 -5.44 8.71 -10.52
N ALA A 74 -6.63 8.11 -10.59
CA ALA A 74 -7.52 8.21 -11.75
C ALA A 74 -8.06 9.63 -11.97
N SER A 75 -8.00 10.51 -10.97
CA SER A 75 -8.40 11.91 -11.07
C SER A 75 -7.56 12.70 -12.08
N SER A 76 -6.32 12.25 -12.36
CA SER A 76 -5.46 12.87 -13.37
C SER A 76 -5.80 12.35 -14.77
N GLU A 77 -5.90 13.24 -15.78
CA GLU A 77 -6.23 12.86 -17.15
C GLU A 77 -5.11 12.08 -17.83
N LYS A 78 -3.86 12.52 -17.61
CA LYS A 78 -2.67 11.94 -18.27
C LYS A 78 -2.08 10.78 -17.45
N ALA A 79 -1.69 9.72 -18.15
CA ALA A 79 -1.04 8.57 -17.54
C ALA A 79 0.32 8.92 -16.90
N SER A 80 1.07 9.85 -17.50
CA SER A 80 2.32 10.36 -16.94
C SER A 80 2.12 11.06 -15.59
N ASP A 81 1.08 11.90 -15.49
CA ASP A 81 0.76 12.60 -14.24
C ASP A 81 0.38 11.63 -13.13
N ARG A 82 -0.37 10.58 -13.47
CA ARG A 82 -0.72 9.49 -12.53
C ARG A 82 0.52 8.79 -11.99
N ALA A 83 1.44 8.44 -12.88
CA ALA A 83 2.67 7.76 -12.51
C ALA A 83 3.58 8.64 -11.64
N VAL A 84 3.75 9.91 -12.00
CA VAL A 84 4.54 10.87 -11.21
C VAL A 84 3.89 11.14 -9.85
N THR A 85 2.56 11.27 -9.80
CA THR A 85 1.82 11.43 -8.53
C THR A 85 2.01 10.22 -7.63
N LEU A 86 1.81 9.00 -8.15
CA LEU A 86 2.03 7.78 -7.41
C LEU A 86 3.45 7.68 -6.83
N LEU A 87 4.46 8.03 -7.64
CA LEU A 87 5.87 8.02 -7.23
C LEU A 87 6.13 9.03 -6.11
N ARG A 88 5.65 10.25 -6.26
CA ARG A 88 5.82 11.32 -5.27
C ARG A 88 5.09 11.02 -3.97
N ASP A 89 3.87 10.53 -4.04
CA ASP A 89 3.10 10.13 -2.85
C ASP A 89 3.83 9.03 -2.10
N TYR A 90 4.31 8.02 -2.84
CA TYR A 90 4.98 6.87 -2.25
C TYR A 90 6.28 7.23 -1.53
N LEU A 91 7.06 8.17 -2.08
CA LEU A 91 8.32 8.67 -1.52
C LEU A 91 8.14 10.00 -0.78
N SER A 92 6.93 10.34 -0.32
CA SER A 92 6.65 11.57 0.45
C SER A 92 7.13 11.47 1.90
N HIS A 93 7.33 12.63 2.53
CA HIS A 93 7.56 12.71 3.98
C HIS A 93 6.38 12.13 4.77
N GLN A 94 5.16 12.33 4.28
CA GLN A 94 3.96 11.77 4.92
C GLN A 94 4.03 10.24 4.99
N GLN A 95 4.46 9.58 3.93
CA GLN A 95 4.66 8.13 3.92
C GLN A 95 5.78 7.69 4.87
N LEU A 96 6.83 8.50 5.02
CA LEU A 96 7.92 8.21 5.96
C LEU A 96 7.45 8.32 7.42
N ASP A 97 6.64 9.33 7.74
CA ASP A 97 6.24 9.65 9.11
C ASP A 97 4.98 8.92 9.59
N GLN A 98 4.03 8.68 8.68
CA GLN A 98 2.73 8.07 8.99
C GLN A 98 2.70 6.59 8.66
N LEU A 99 3.34 5.79 9.54
CA LEU A 99 3.40 4.34 9.36
C LEU A 99 2.01 3.70 9.21
N GLU A 100 1.05 4.12 10.04
CA GLU A 100 -0.27 3.52 10.13
C GLU A 100 -1.13 3.70 8.88
N ALA A 101 -1.00 4.84 8.19
CA ALA A 101 -1.75 5.16 6.96
C ALA A 101 -0.99 4.82 5.67
N SER A 102 0.16 4.18 5.80
CA SER A 102 1.03 3.91 4.66
C SER A 102 0.60 2.71 3.82
N CYS A 103 1.22 2.60 2.65
CA CYS A 103 1.02 1.45 1.77
C CYS A 103 1.39 0.14 2.49
N PRO A 104 0.50 -0.87 2.53
CA PRO A 104 0.79 -2.15 3.17
C PRO A 104 1.94 -2.93 2.51
N LEU A 105 2.36 -2.56 1.28
CA LEU A 105 3.53 -3.15 0.62
C LEU A 105 4.86 -2.77 1.30
N ILE A 106 4.91 -1.66 2.05
CA ILE A 106 6.15 -1.19 2.68
C ILE A 106 6.50 -2.01 3.92
N GLY A 107 5.49 -2.50 4.65
CA GLY A 107 5.72 -3.09 5.97
C GLY A 107 6.12 -4.58 5.97
N LEU A 108 6.07 -5.31 4.83
CA LEU A 108 5.80 -6.74 4.95
C LEU A 108 6.49 -7.74 4.01
N PRO A 109 7.61 -7.47 3.35
CA PRO A 109 8.20 -8.46 2.43
C PRO A 109 8.49 -9.82 3.08
N ASN A 110 8.84 -9.85 4.37
CA ASN A 110 9.22 -11.08 5.07
C ASN A 110 8.03 -11.83 5.66
N ASP A 111 6.99 -11.13 6.13
CA ASP A 111 5.79 -11.76 6.69
C ASP A 111 4.90 -12.37 5.61
N VAL A 112 4.81 -11.74 4.44
CA VAL A 112 3.95 -12.19 3.33
C VAL A 112 4.36 -13.54 2.76
N SER A 113 5.64 -13.84 2.70
CA SER A 113 6.12 -15.14 2.20
C SER A 113 5.64 -16.35 3.04
N ARG A 114 5.19 -16.10 4.27
CA ARG A 114 4.68 -17.11 5.21
C ARG A 114 3.17 -17.05 5.39
N THR A 115 2.46 -16.20 4.65
CA THR A 115 1.02 -16.04 4.73
C THR A 115 0.27 -16.96 3.77
N ASP A 116 -1.04 -16.98 3.90
CA ASP A 116 -1.94 -17.71 3.02
C ASP A 116 -1.90 -17.20 1.57
N GLN A 117 -2.36 -18.03 0.66
CA GLN A 117 -2.36 -17.72 -0.77
C GLN A 117 -3.12 -16.42 -1.08
N SER A 118 -4.26 -16.18 -0.44
CA SER A 118 -5.07 -14.96 -0.62
C SER A 118 -4.30 -13.67 -0.34
N VAL A 119 -3.43 -13.67 0.68
CA VAL A 119 -2.59 -12.53 1.00
C VAL A 119 -1.52 -12.29 -0.06
N ARG A 120 -0.89 -13.37 -0.56
CA ARG A 120 0.09 -13.27 -1.64
C ARG A 120 -0.53 -12.74 -2.93
N GLU A 121 -1.74 -13.20 -3.27
CA GLU A 121 -2.49 -12.72 -4.44
C GLU A 121 -2.85 -11.23 -4.32
N ALA A 122 -3.27 -10.76 -3.14
CA ALA A 122 -3.55 -9.35 -2.90
C ALA A 122 -2.27 -8.49 -3.01
N GLN A 123 -1.14 -8.96 -2.46
CA GLN A 123 0.16 -8.30 -2.60
C GLN A 123 0.62 -8.25 -4.07
N GLU A 124 0.49 -9.35 -4.79
CA GLU A 124 0.82 -9.40 -6.22
C GLU A 124 -0.03 -8.41 -7.02
N SER A 125 -1.33 -8.32 -6.71
CA SER A 125 -2.24 -7.35 -7.34
C SER A 125 -1.80 -5.91 -7.10
N ALA A 126 -1.41 -5.58 -5.87
CA ALA A 126 -0.89 -4.26 -5.52
C ALA A 126 0.41 -3.93 -6.27
N LEU A 127 1.34 -4.87 -6.35
CA LEU A 127 2.58 -4.71 -7.12
C LEU A 127 2.31 -4.52 -8.61
N ARG A 128 1.41 -5.31 -9.18
CA ARG A 128 1.00 -5.18 -10.58
C ARG A 128 0.41 -3.81 -10.86
N MET A 129 -0.45 -3.29 -9.98
CA MET A 129 -1.02 -1.96 -10.12
C MET A 129 0.07 -0.89 -10.20
N MET A 130 1.09 -0.93 -9.33
CA MET A 130 2.21 0.03 -9.37
C MET A 130 3.00 -0.10 -10.68
N VAL A 131 3.38 -1.32 -11.08
CA VAL A 131 4.12 -1.57 -12.32
C VAL A 131 3.35 -1.08 -13.53
N ASP A 132 2.07 -1.40 -13.63
CA ASP A 132 1.21 -1.00 -14.76
C ASP A 132 1.02 0.53 -14.82
N THR A 133 0.92 1.19 -13.65
CA THR A 133 0.83 2.65 -13.58
C THR A 133 2.10 3.31 -14.09
N PHE A 134 3.28 2.82 -13.68
CA PHE A 134 4.55 3.34 -14.16
C PHE A 134 4.76 3.05 -15.64
N GLU A 135 4.48 1.82 -16.09
CA GLU A 135 4.63 1.43 -17.50
C GLU A 135 3.79 2.31 -18.44
N ARG A 136 2.53 2.57 -18.08
CA ARG A 136 1.62 3.43 -18.85
C ARG A 136 1.98 4.91 -18.80
N GLY A 137 2.63 5.36 -17.73
CA GLY A 137 3.03 6.75 -17.53
C GLY A 137 4.28 7.15 -18.30
N MET A 138 5.08 6.19 -18.77
CA MET A 138 6.28 6.47 -19.56
C MET A 138 5.93 6.92 -20.98
N SER A 139 6.71 7.85 -21.51
CA SER A 139 6.48 8.44 -22.85
C SER A 139 6.48 7.39 -23.96
N PRO A 140 5.53 7.48 -24.94
CA PRO A 140 5.51 6.62 -26.12
C PRO A 140 6.76 6.72 -27.00
N ASN A 141 7.52 7.81 -26.90
CA ASN A 141 8.75 8.03 -27.67
C ASN A 141 10.00 7.37 -27.06
N GLY A 142 9.96 7.07 -25.75
CA GLY A 142 10.85 6.09 -25.12
C GLY A 142 10.02 4.83 -25.01
N GLN A 143 10.43 3.73 -25.61
CA GLN A 143 9.65 2.49 -25.54
C GLN A 143 9.26 2.18 -24.10
N PRO A 144 7.95 2.05 -23.77
CA PRO A 144 7.54 1.70 -22.42
C PRO A 144 8.27 0.41 -22.04
N SER A 145 9.18 0.52 -21.09
CA SER A 145 9.96 -0.64 -20.67
C SER A 145 9.37 -1.18 -19.39
N ARG A 146 8.71 -2.32 -19.47
CA ARG A 146 8.27 -3.07 -18.29
C ARG A 146 9.44 -3.29 -17.31
N GLN A 147 10.66 -3.44 -17.82
CA GLN A 147 11.86 -3.57 -16.99
C GLN A 147 12.13 -2.30 -16.18
N VAL A 148 11.94 -1.11 -16.78
CA VAL A 148 12.07 0.16 -16.06
C VAL A 148 10.94 0.30 -15.04
N ALA A 149 9.69 -0.05 -15.38
CA ALA A 149 8.57 0.00 -14.45
C ALA A 149 8.77 -0.92 -13.23
N LEU A 150 9.27 -2.14 -13.45
CA LEU A 150 9.65 -3.05 -12.37
C LEU A 150 10.77 -2.48 -11.50
N SER A 151 11.78 -1.84 -12.12
CA SER A 151 12.89 -1.20 -11.38
C SER A 151 12.41 0.00 -10.57
N LEU A 152 11.52 0.82 -11.12
CA LEU A 152 10.89 1.95 -10.41
C LEU A 152 10.09 1.46 -9.19
N THR A 153 9.29 0.41 -9.36
CA THR A 153 8.54 -0.21 -8.27
C THR A 153 9.48 -0.70 -7.16
N ALA A 154 10.54 -1.40 -7.52
CA ALA A 154 11.54 -1.89 -6.57
C ALA A 154 12.28 -0.75 -5.85
N LEU A 155 12.64 0.34 -6.57
CA LEU A 155 13.26 1.53 -6.00
C LEU A 155 12.33 2.22 -4.99
N CYS A 156 11.07 2.44 -5.33
CA CYS A 156 10.10 3.08 -4.44
C CYS A 156 9.94 2.26 -3.14
N LEU A 157 9.67 0.96 -3.28
CA LEU A 157 9.50 0.06 -2.14
C LEU A 157 10.77 -0.02 -1.30
N GLY A 158 11.91 -0.32 -1.91
CA GLY A 158 13.19 -0.48 -1.23
C GLY A 158 13.66 0.81 -0.57
N GLY A 159 13.56 1.95 -1.26
CA GLY A 159 13.93 3.27 -0.75
C GLY A 159 13.13 3.64 0.50
N MET A 160 11.81 3.43 0.49
CA MET A 160 10.97 3.74 1.66
C MET A 160 11.19 2.76 2.81
N VAL A 161 11.34 1.46 2.54
CA VAL A 161 11.64 0.44 3.57
C VAL A 161 12.96 0.76 4.26
N LEU A 162 14.01 1.09 3.50
CA LEU A 162 15.31 1.44 4.07
C LEU A 162 15.26 2.77 4.83
N ALA A 163 14.61 3.80 4.29
CA ALA A 163 14.48 5.09 4.97
C ALA A 163 13.79 4.96 6.34
N ARG A 164 12.79 4.09 6.44
CA ARG A 164 12.11 3.80 7.72
C ARG A 164 12.94 3.00 8.72
N ALA A 165 13.89 2.21 8.25
CA ALA A 165 14.76 1.41 9.10
C ALA A 165 15.90 2.21 9.73
N ILE A 166 16.10 3.47 9.33
CA ILE A 166 17.20 4.33 9.76
C ILE A 166 16.72 5.26 10.88
N GLU A 167 17.44 5.29 12.02
CA GLU A 167 17.16 6.23 13.12
C GLU A 167 17.58 7.66 12.79
N ASP A 168 18.70 7.82 12.06
CA ASP A 168 19.17 9.14 11.62
C ASP A 168 18.21 9.72 10.56
N ARG A 169 17.40 10.66 11.00
CA ARG A 169 16.40 11.34 10.15
C ARG A 169 17.01 12.02 8.93
N LYS A 170 18.19 12.57 9.07
CA LYS A 170 18.88 13.23 7.96
C LYS A 170 19.25 12.22 6.88
N LEU A 171 19.83 11.09 7.28
CA LEU A 171 20.18 10.02 6.36
C LEU A 171 18.92 9.37 5.74
N ALA A 172 17.84 9.22 6.52
CA ALA A 172 16.56 8.71 6.01
C ALA A 172 15.98 9.62 4.92
N ASP A 173 16.02 10.94 5.12
CA ASP A 173 15.57 11.93 4.14
C ASP A 173 16.49 11.97 2.91
N GLU A 174 17.80 11.95 3.08
CA GLU A 174 18.78 11.89 1.98
C GLU A 174 18.53 10.65 1.09
N LEU A 175 18.28 9.49 1.69
CA LEU A 175 17.99 8.25 0.96
C LEU A 175 16.68 8.36 0.17
N ARG A 176 15.61 8.87 0.82
CA ARG A 176 14.31 9.07 0.20
C ARG A 176 14.39 10.04 -0.99
N GLU A 177 15.06 11.17 -0.81
CA GLU A 177 15.23 12.20 -1.85
C GLU A 177 16.10 11.71 -3.02
N ALA A 178 17.18 11.00 -2.74
CA ALA A 178 18.01 10.39 -3.76
C ALA A 178 17.20 9.37 -4.58
N THR A 179 16.41 8.52 -3.90
CA THR A 179 15.51 7.56 -4.55
C THR A 179 14.49 8.27 -5.43
N MET A 180 13.83 9.33 -4.94
CA MET A 180 12.88 10.14 -5.69
C MET A 180 13.52 10.73 -6.95
N THR A 181 14.70 11.32 -6.82
CA THR A 181 15.42 11.96 -7.92
C THR A 181 15.76 10.95 -9.02
N VAL A 182 16.30 9.79 -8.64
CA VAL A 182 16.64 8.73 -9.60
C VAL A 182 15.39 8.17 -10.27
N ALA A 183 14.33 7.90 -9.49
CA ALA A 183 13.09 7.34 -10.02
C ALA A 183 12.41 8.32 -11.01
N LEU A 184 12.38 9.62 -10.71
CA LEU A 184 11.87 10.63 -11.64
C LEU A 184 12.68 10.69 -12.93
N GLY A 185 14.01 10.56 -12.86
CA GLY A 185 14.88 10.57 -14.03
C GLY A 185 14.77 9.32 -14.91
N LEU A 186 14.46 8.17 -14.35
CA LEU A 186 14.34 6.92 -15.09
C LEU A 186 13.06 6.83 -15.92
N GLY A 187 11.98 7.48 -15.48
CA GLY A 187 10.66 7.28 -16.07
C GLY A 187 10.44 7.92 -17.43
N HIS A 188 11.25 8.92 -17.85
CA HIS A 188 11.03 9.68 -19.09
C HIS A 188 9.54 10.03 -19.30
N TRP A 189 8.95 10.67 -18.31
CA TRP A 189 7.52 10.99 -18.23
C TRP A 189 7.12 11.92 -19.39
N GLY A 190 6.12 11.51 -20.19
CA GLY A 190 5.63 12.22 -21.38
C GLY A 190 4.73 13.42 -21.11
#